data_794d73fd570b08bbbb5ce932ab7d1a1f
#
_entry.id   794d73fd570b08bbbb5ce932ab7d1a1f
#
_cell.length_a   1.000
_cell.length_b   1.000
_cell.length_c   1.000
_cell.angle_alpha   90.00
_cell.angle_beta   90.00
_cell.angle_gamma   90.00
#
_symmetry.space_group_name_H-M   'P 1'
#
loop_
_entity.id
_entity.type
_entity.pdbx_description
1 polymer ?
#
loop_
_entity_poly.entity_id
_entity_poly.type
_entity_poly.pdbx_seq_one_letter_code
_entity_poly.pdbx_strand_id
1 'polypeptide(L)'
;MCIRDSIYNQKPVSVDDMWNWCKHFQEVFSAYICDVGQYLADADDAGKKIMFEAQLGALRDIDYGIYPYTTSSNTIGAYAPIGAGIPGRKLNKSIGIMKAYSSCVGDGPFTTELAMTEEEKHLLREAGHEYGAATGRPRRVGPFDVVASRYGVQCQGCDELALTLSLIHISEPTRPY
;
A
#
# COMPACT_ATOMS: atom_id res chain seq x y z
N MET A 1 20.00 4.57 25.51
CA MET A 1 19.04 3.77 26.30
C MET A 1 18.32 2.85 25.32
N CYS A 2 18.45 1.56 25.49
CA CYS A 2 17.84 0.57 24.61
C CYS A 2 16.49 0.13 25.22
N ILE A 3 15.40 0.28 24.47
CA ILE A 3 14.04 -0.11 24.92
C ILE A 3 13.99 -1.59 25.33
N ARG A 4 14.80 -2.42 24.67
CA ARG A 4 14.85 -3.86 24.91
C ARG A 4 15.29 -4.21 26.33
N ASP A 5 16.29 -3.52 26.87
CA ASP A 5 16.78 -3.75 28.23
C ASP A 5 15.97 -2.99 29.28
N SER A 6 15.62 -1.74 29.00
CA SER A 6 14.97 -0.86 29.99
C SER A 6 13.47 -1.09 30.15
N ILE A 7 12.76 -1.51 29.09
CA ILE A 7 11.31 -1.73 29.13
C ILE A 7 10.95 -3.22 29.15
N TYR A 8 11.61 -4.02 28.33
CA TYR A 8 11.30 -5.44 28.18
C TYR A 8 12.18 -6.35 29.04
N ASN A 9 13.11 -5.79 29.81
CA ASN A 9 14.04 -6.53 30.68
C ASN A 9 14.74 -7.69 29.95
N GLN A 10 15.11 -7.49 28.68
CA GLN A 10 15.77 -8.46 27.83
C GLN A 10 17.22 -8.06 27.62
N LYS A 11 18.10 -9.04 27.50
CA LYS A 11 19.53 -8.79 27.21
C LYS A 11 19.66 -7.95 25.92
N PRO A 12 20.38 -6.82 25.95
CA PRO A 12 20.65 -6.06 24.74
C PRO A 12 21.44 -6.88 23.73
N VAL A 13 21.24 -6.61 22.45
CA VAL A 13 22.04 -7.22 21.39
C VAL A 13 23.43 -6.61 21.44
N SER A 14 24.47 -7.42 21.41
CA SER A 14 25.83 -6.93 21.42
C SER A 14 26.22 -6.26 20.09
N VAL A 15 27.17 -5.33 20.12
CA VAL A 15 27.66 -4.69 18.89
C VAL A 15 28.35 -5.71 17.99
N ASP A 16 29.03 -6.68 18.56
CA ASP A 16 29.74 -7.73 17.81
C ASP A 16 28.73 -8.66 17.11
N ASP A 17 27.63 -9.03 17.79
CA ASP A 17 26.59 -9.85 17.17
C ASP A 17 25.95 -9.09 16.00
N MET A 18 25.64 -7.80 16.17
CA MET A 18 25.09 -6.96 15.10
C MET A 18 26.08 -6.82 13.93
N TRP A 19 27.35 -6.61 14.23
CA TRP A 19 28.40 -6.49 13.22
C TRP A 19 28.58 -7.78 12.41
N ASN A 20 28.62 -8.91 13.08
CA ASN A 20 28.72 -10.21 12.44
C ASN A 20 27.49 -10.53 11.59
N TRP A 21 26.31 -10.14 12.06
CA TRP A 21 25.07 -10.25 11.28
C TRP A 21 25.14 -9.37 10.02
N CYS A 22 25.56 -8.12 10.13
CA CYS A 22 25.73 -7.23 8.98
C CYS A 22 26.73 -7.77 7.95
N LYS A 23 27.88 -8.31 8.41
CA LYS A 23 28.88 -8.92 7.52
C LYS A 23 28.31 -10.11 6.76
N HIS A 24 27.62 -10.99 7.46
CA HIS A 24 26.99 -12.15 6.83
C HIS A 24 26.01 -11.71 5.73
N PHE A 25 25.15 -10.76 6.00
CA PHE A 25 24.20 -10.27 4.99
C PHE A 25 24.87 -9.45 3.87
N GLN A 26 25.98 -8.77 4.16
CA GLN A 26 26.79 -8.16 3.11
C GLN A 26 27.32 -9.19 2.12
N GLU A 27 27.84 -10.32 2.61
CA GLU A 27 28.31 -11.42 1.74
C GLU A 27 27.19 -11.99 0.89
N VAL A 28 25.99 -12.18 1.48
CA VAL A 28 24.82 -12.75 0.77
C VAL A 28 24.21 -11.79 -0.24
N PHE A 29 24.11 -10.49 0.11
CA PHE A 29 23.32 -9.54 -0.67
C PHE A 29 24.12 -8.56 -1.52
N SER A 30 25.47 -8.50 -1.38
CA SER A 30 26.29 -7.53 -2.12
C SER A 30 26.08 -7.57 -3.64
N ALA A 31 25.83 -8.75 -4.20
CA ALA A 31 25.57 -8.91 -5.63
C ALA A 31 24.20 -8.33 -6.08
N TYR A 32 23.32 -8.03 -5.15
CA TYR A 32 21.97 -7.48 -5.41
C TYR A 32 21.84 -6.00 -5.03
N ILE A 33 22.92 -5.39 -4.54
CA ILE A 33 22.93 -3.98 -4.16
C ILE A 33 23.52 -3.16 -5.32
N CYS A 34 22.79 -2.15 -5.75
CA CYS A 34 23.24 -1.23 -6.78
C CYS A 34 22.70 0.19 -6.52
N ASP A 35 23.19 1.15 -7.30
CA ASP A 35 22.51 2.45 -7.42
C ASP A 35 21.22 2.25 -8.24
N VAL A 36 20.09 2.17 -7.54
CA VAL A 36 18.80 1.89 -8.16
C VAL A 36 18.37 3.01 -9.10
N GLY A 37 18.66 4.27 -8.75
CA GLY A 37 18.32 5.41 -9.60
C GLY A 37 19.05 5.33 -10.94
N GLN A 38 20.35 5.08 -10.93
CA GLN A 38 21.13 4.90 -12.18
C GLN A 38 20.65 3.67 -12.95
N TYR A 39 20.45 2.54 -12.27
CA TYR A 39 19.97 1.32 -12.92
C TYR A 39 18.63 1.51 -13.64
N LEU A 40 17.68 2.22 -13.01
CA LEU A 40 16.38 2.50 -13.62
C LEU A 40 16.46 3.52 -14.75
N ALA A 41 17.34 4.54 -14.63
CA ALA A 41 17.59 5.50 -15.70
C ALA A 41 18.14 4.81 -16.94
N ASP A 42 19.15 3.96 -16.78
CA ASP A 42 19.74 3.18 -17.87
C ASP A 42 18.72 2.22 -18.51
N ALA A 43 17.86 1.61 -17.69
CA ALA A 43 16.79 0.72 -18.17
C ALA A 43 15.76 1.48 -19.02
N ASP A 44 15.36 2.67 -18.60
CA ASP A 44 14.43 3.53 -19.33
C ASP A 44 15.06 4.02 -20.65
N ASP A 45 16.31 4.49 -20.61
CA ASP A 45 17.05 4.92 -21.79
C ASP A 45 17.27 3.77 -22.81
N ALA A 46 17.33 2.54 -22.31
CA ALA A 46 17.35 1.32 -23.13
C ALA A 46 15.96 0.88 -23.64
N GLY A 47 14.90 1.67 -23.38
CA GLY A 47 13.53 1.39 -23.80
C GLY A 47 12.85 0.24 -23.05
N LYS A 48 13.34 -0.11 -21.86
CA LYS A 48 12.72 -1.12 -21.00
C LYS A 48 11.40 -0.61 -20.43
N LYS A 49 10.44 -1.52 -20.27
CA LYS A 49 9.18 -1.20 -19.58
C LYS A 49 9.37 -1.31 -18.07
N ILE A 50 9.12 -0.21 -17.36
CA ILE A 50 9.21 -0.12 -15.92
C ILE A 50 7.80 0.00 -15.35
N MET A 51 7.46 -0.87 -14.41
CA MET A 51 6.21 -0.82 -13.67
C MET A 51 6.48 -0.43 -12.22
N PHE A 52 5.76 0.58 -11.75
CA PHE A 52 5.76 0.98 -10.35
C PHE A 52 4.48 0.49 -9.68
N GLU A 53 4.61 -0.09 -8.51
CA GLU A 53 3.49 -0.47 -7.66
C GLU A 53 3.47 0.44 -6.43
N ALA A 54 2.44 1.28 -6.33
CA ALA A 54 2.16 2.09 -5.16
C ALA A 54 1.12 1.41 -4.26
N GLN A 55 1.01 1.86 -3.03
CA GLN A 55 0.20 1.23 -1.99
C GLN A 55 -0.69 2.22 -1.25
N LEU A 56 -1.55 1.74 -0.37
CA LEU A 56 -2.37 2.42 0.63
C LEU A 56 -3.49 3.31 0.09
N GLY A 57 -3.29 4.07 -0.97
CA GLY A 57 -4.32 4.94 -1.56
C GLY A 57 -4.28 6.40 -1.10
N ALA A 58 -4.90 7.28 -1.89
CA ALA A 58 -4.80 8.73 -1.80
C ALA A 58 -5.25 9.31 -0.44
N LEU A 59 -6.29 8.74 0.18
CA LEU A 59 -6.79 9.22 1.48
C LEU A 59 -5.82 8.97 2.65
N ARG A 60 -4.78 8.17 2.44
CA ARG A 60 -3.72 7.90 3.41
C ARG A 60 -2.40 8.57 3.06
N ASP A 61 -2.34 9.29 1.97
CA ASP A 61 -1.14 10.04 1.55
C ASP A 61 -0.73 11.04 2.63
N ILE A 62 0.59 11.24 2.80
CA ILE A 62 1.10 12.13 3.84
C ILE A 62 0.73 13.59 3.58
N ASP A 63 0.65 14.01 2.32
CA ASP A 63 0.37 15.40 1.93
C ASP A 63 -1.11 15.62 1.59
N TYR A 64 -1.75 14.65 0.93
CA TYR A 64 -3.11 14.76 0.37
C TYR A 64 -4.14 13.88 1.08
N GLY A 65 -3.73 13.14 2.08
CA GLY A 65 -4.61 12.28 2.87
C GLY A 65 -5.41 13.04 3.95
N ILE A 66 -6.18 12.28 4.71
CA ILE A 66 -7.02 12.79 5.80
C ILE A 66 -6.18 12.92 7.07
N TYR A 67 -5.48 14.03 7.25
CA TYR A 67 -4.68 14.29 8.43
C TYR A 67 -5.55 14.33 9.71
N PRO A 68 -5.13 13.75 10.84
CA PRO A 68 -3.84 13.08 11.08
C PRO A 68 -3.81 11.57 10.76
N TYR A 69 -4.82 11.04 10.10
CA TYR A 69 -4.98 9.62 9.80
C TYR A 69 -4.26 9.20 8.50
N THR A 70 -3.07 9.74 8.29
CA THR A 70 -2.23 9.48 7.13
C THR A 70 -1.18 8.41 7.42
N THR A 71 -0.58 7.86 6.37
CA THR A 71 0.66 7.05 6.50
C THR A 71 1.88 7.98 6.49
N SER A 72 3.04 7.43 6.79
CA SER A 72 4.33 8.16 6.80
C SER A 72 4.97 8.31 5.42
N SER A 73 4.23 7.99 4.35
CA SER A 73 4.77 7.97 2.98
C SER A 73 3.79 8.60 1.99
N ASN A 74 4.32 8.97 0.82
CA ASN A 74 3.52 9.39 -0.31
C ASN A 74 2.96 8.16 -1.03
N THR A 75 1.65 8.17 -1.26
CA THR A 75 0.91 7.09 -1.91
C THR A 75 0.41 7.48 -3.30
N ILE A 76 0.67 8.72 -3.72
CA ILE A 76 0.24 9.25 -5.01
C ILE A 76 1.20 8.81 -6.11
N GLY A 77 0.66 8.34 -7.24
CA GLY A 77 1.43 7.77 -8.36
C GLY A 77 2.54 8.68 -8.88
N ALA A 78 2.36 9.99 -8.87
CA ALA A 78 3.37 10.97 -9.27
C ALA A 78 4.68 10.89 -8.44
N TYR A 79 4.63 10.34 -7.24
CA TYR A 79 5.80 10.12 -6.39
C TYR A 79 6.61 8.87 -6.76
N ALA A 80 6.07 7.97 -7.58
CA ALA A 80 6.75 6.72 -7.92
C ALA A 80 8.13 6.94 -8.55
N PRO A 81 8.30 7.79 -9.57
CA PRO A 81 9.64 8.10 -10.11
C PRO A 81 10.56 8.78 -9.09
N ILE A 82 10.01 9.64 -8.23
CA ILE A 82 10.76 10.33 -7.17
C ILE A 82 11.30 9.32 -6.17
N GLY A 83 10.43 8.46 -5.65
CA GLY A 83 10.80 7.40 -4.69
C GLY A 83 11.78 6.36 -5.27
N ALA A 84 11.73 6.15 -6.58
CA ALA A 84 12.63 5.24 -7.29
C ALA A 84 13.99 5.86 -7.67
N GLY A 85 14.23 7.15 -7.37
CA GLY A 85 15.49 7.83 -7.67
C GLY A 85 15.63 8.35 -9.09
N ILE A 86 14.54 8.44 -9.86
CA ILE A 86 14.50 8.98 -11.21
C ILE A 86 13.49 10.14 -11.36
N PRO A 87 13.60 11.21 -10.54
CA PRO A 87 12.57 12.25 -10.42
C PRO A 87 12.28 13.03 -11.71
N GLY A 88 13.19 13.01 -12.69
CA GLY A 88 13.01 13.66 -13.99
C GLY A 88 12.15 12.86 -14.99
N ARG A 89 11.80 11.63 -14.69
CA ARG A 89 11.02 10.76 -15.58
C ARG A 89 9.51 10.93 -15.32
N LYS A 90 8.74 10.76 -16.39
CA LYS A 90 7.28 10.85 -16.34
C LYS A 90 6.66 9.46 -16.44
N LEU A 91 5.55 9.27 -15.75
CA LEU A 91 4.72 8.10 -15.98
C LEU A 91 4.05 8.20 -17.34
N ASN A 92 4.15 7.14 -18.14
CA ASN A 92 3.44 7.04 -19.43
C ASN A 92 1.96 6.71 -19.20
N LYS A 93 1.64 5.99 -18.12
CA LYS A 93 0.30 5.56 -17.78
C LYS A 93 0.18 5.35 -16.28
N SER A 94 -0.94 5.77 -15.72
CA SER A 94 -1.33 5.54 -14.34
C SER A 94 -2.62 4.74 -14.30
N ILE A 95 -2.60 3.57 -13.65
CA ILE A 95 -3.76 2.71 -13.49
C ILE A 95 -4.17 2.72 -12.02
N GLY A 96 -5.34 3.26 -11.72
CA GLY A 96 -5.92 3.24 -10.38
C GLY A 96 -6.59 1.89 -10.09
N ILE A 97 -6.20 1.26 -9.01
CA ILE A 97 -6.85 0.03 -8.53
C ILE A 97 -7.82 0.41 -7.43
N MET A 98 -9.10 0.07 -7.58
CA MET A 98 -10.10 0.32 -6.55
C MET A 98 -11.01 -0.88 -6.34
N LYS A 99 -11.48 -1.05 -5.12
CA LYS A 99 -12.49 -2.05 -4.79
C LYS A 99 -13.89 -1.55 -5.15
N ALA A 100 -14.81 -2.46 -5.46
CA ALA A 100 -16.23 -2.14 -5.65
C ALA A 100 -16.97 -1.78 -4.34
N TYR A 101 -16.28 -1.76 -3.22
CA TYR A 101 -16.72 -1.30 -1.91
C TYR A 101 -15.57 -0.58 -1.21
N SER A 102 -15.84 0.07 -0.11
CA SER A 102 -14.81 0.78 0.67
C SER A 102 -14.30 -0.08 1.83
N SER A 103 -13.00 -0.07 2.06
CA SER A 103 -12.41 -0.69 3.25
C SER A 103 -11.30 0.18 3.82
N CYS A 104 -11.14 0.12 5.15
CA CYS A 104 -10.16 0.93 5.86
C CYS A 104 -9.52 0.15 7.01
N VAL A 105 -8.24 0.38 7.25
CA VAL A 105 -7.54 -0.09 8.45
C VAL A 105 -7.23 1.11 9.34
N GLY A 106 -7.43 0.94 10.64
CA GLY A 106 -7.17 1.98 11.65
C GLY A 106 -8.28 3.02 11.74
N ASP A 107 -8.01 4.03 12.54
CA ASP A 107 -8.95 5.08 12.88
C ASP A 107 -9.11 6.12 11.77
N GLY A 108 -10.03 7.04 11.98
CA GLY A 108 -10.30 8.16 11.11
C GLY A 108 -11.70 8.13 10.48
N PRO A 109 -12.05 9.18 9.75
CA PRO A 109 -13.34 9.29 9.08
C PRO A 109 -13.54 8.16 8.06
N PHE A 110 -14.73 7.55 8.12
CA PHE A 110 -15.16 6.54 7.15
C PHE A 110 -16.68 6.65 7.00
N THR A 111 -17.09 7.58 6.18
CA THR A 111 -18.49 8.03 6.08
C THR A 111 -19.44 6.92 5.70
N THR A 112 -19.08 6.09 4.72
CA THR A 112 -19.95 5.03 4.21
C THR A 112 -20.10 3.84 5.14
N GLU A 113 -19.21 3.67 6.13
CA GLU A 113 -19.33 2.63 7.16
C GLU A 113 -20.66 2.73 7.94
N LEU A 114 -21.16 3.95 8.11
CA LEU A 114 -22.41 4.22 8.83
C LEU A 114 -23.67 3.79 8.07
N ALA A 115 -23.56 3.49 6.79
CA ALA A 115 -24.69 3.10 5.96
C ALA A 115 -24.98 1.59 5.97
N MET A 116 -24.23 0.81 6.77
CA MET A 116 -24.38 -0.65 6.89
C MET A 116 -24.65 -1.07 8.33
N THR A 117 -25.49 -2.10 8.50
CA THR A 117 -25.64 -2.80 9.77
C THR A 117 -24.41 -3.65 10.09
N GLU A 118 -24.27 -4.10 11.34
CA GLU A 118 -23.14 -4.96 11.71
C GLU A 118 -23.20 -6.34 11.03
N GLU A 119 -24.39 -6.86 10.79
CA GLU A 119 -24.61 -8.10 10.01
C GLU A 119 -24.13 -7.96 8.58
N GLU A 120 -24.47 -6.87 7.89
CA GLU A 120 -24.01 -6.58 6.52
C GLU A 120 -22.49 -6.40 6.45
N LYS A 121 -21.91 -5.68 7.43
CA LYS A 121 -20.46 -5.54 7.54
C LYS A 121 -19.76 -6.87 7.75
N HIS A 122 -20.35 -7.74 8.57
CA HIS A 122 -19.81 -9.08 8.79
C HIS A 122 -19.83 -9.90 7.51
N LEU A 123 -20.97 -9.96 6.81
CA LEU A 123 -21.09 -10.66 5.53
C LEU A 123 -20.09 -10.15 4.50
N LEU A 124 -19.92 -8.82 4.39
CA LEU A 124 -18.97 -8.23 3.45
C LEU A 124 -17.51 -8.56 3.81
N ARG A 125 -17.17 -8.57 5.11
CA ARG A 125 -15.82 -8.97 5.58
C ARG A 125 -15.52 -10.42 5.24
N GLU A 126 -16.47 -11.34 5.48
CA GLU A 126 -16.31 -12.75 5.18
C GLU A 126 -16.15 -12.97 3.66
N ALA A 127 -17.04 -12.39 2.86
CA ALA A 127 -17.01 -12.52 1.40
C ALA A 127 -15.77 -11.87 0.77
N GLY A 128 -15.33 -10.74 1.29
CA GLY A 128 -14.17 -9.99 0.80
C GLY A 128 -12.84 -10.38 1.44
N HIS A 129 -12.82 -11.30 2.40
CA HIS A 129 -11.65 -11.64 3.22
C HIS A 129 -10.99 -10.41 3.85
N GLU A 130 -11.81 -9.49 4.37
CA GLU A 130 -11.38 -8.18 4.87
C GLU A 130 -10.82 -8.26 6.30
N TYR A 131 -9.69 -8.95 6.41
CA TYR A 131 -8.92 -9.11 7.63
C TYR A 131 -7.45 -8.74 7.41
N GLY A 132 -6.79 -8.28 8.46
CA GLY A 132 -5.36 -7.97 8.39
C GLY A 132 -4.52 -9.24 8.21
N ALA A 133 -3.67 -9.29 7.19
CA ALA A 133 -2.89 -10.48 6.86
C ALA A 133 -2.00 -10.97 8.03
N ALA A 134 -1.40 -10.06 8.78
CA ALA A 134 -0.50 -10.39 9.89
C ALA A 134 -1.22 -10.54 11.23
N THR A 135 -2.31 -9.81 11.46
CA THR A 135 -2.95 -9.69 12.77
C THR A 135 -4.32 -10.36 12.85
N GLY A 136 -4.92 -10.73 11.73
CA GLY A 136 -6.30 -11.21 11.67
C GLY A 136 -7.36 -10.19 12.09
N ARG A 137 -6.98 -8.91 12.31
CA ARG A 137 -7.93 -7.88 12.76
C ARG A 137 -8.97 -7.60 11.67
N PRO A 138 -10.27 -7.54 12.00
CA PRO A 138 -11.28 -7.18 11.03
C PRO A 138 -11.08 -5.76 10.53
N ARG A 139 -11.17 -5.58 9.22
CA ARG A 139 -11.14 -4.26 8.61
C ARG A 139 -12.51 -3.60 8.73
N ARG A 140 -12.51 -2.28 8.79
CA ARG A 140 -13.72 -1.48 8.62
C ARG A 140 -14.14 -1.55 7.15
N VAL A 141 -15.41 -1.75 6.89
CA VAL A 141 -15.98 -1.89 5.55
C VAL A 141 -17.23 -1.05 5.41
N GLY A 142 -17.54 -0.61 4.21
CA GLY A 142 -18.72 0.15 3.87
C GLY A 142 -19.03 0.09 2.38
N PRO A 143 -20.20 0.56 1.92
CA PRO A 143 -20.51 0.71 0.52
C PRO A 143 -19.46 1.54 -0.23
N PHE A 144 -19.48 1.44 -1.54
CA PHE A 144 -18.59 2.21 -2.41
C PHE A 144 -18.78 3.72 -2.20
N ASP A 145 -17.70 4.40 -1.82
CA ASP A 145 -17.70 5.84 -1.62
C ASP A 145 -17.32 6.57 -2.91
N VAL A 146 -18.32 7.09 -3.62
CA VAL A 146 -18.14 7.80 -4.88
C VAL A 146 -17.33 9.09 -4.69
N VAL A 147 -17.54 9.80 -3.60
CA VAL A 147 -16.87 11.08 -3.33
C VAL A 147 -15.39 10.86 -3.04
N ALA A 148 -15.08 9.93 -2.14
CA ALA A 148 -13.72 9.56 -1.82
C ALA A 148 -12.98 8.96 -3.03
N SER A 149 -13.67 8.12 -3.82
CA SER A 149 -13.10 7.52 -5.02
C SER A 149 -12.79 8.56 -6.09
N ARG A 150 -13.67 9.53 -6.31
CA ARG A 150 -13.43 10.65 -7.24
C ARG A 150 -12.23 11.48 -6.81
N TYR A 151 -12.14 11.82 -5.54
CA TYR A 151 -10.98 12.51 -4.99
C TYR A 151 -9.70 11.70 -5.21
N GLY A 152 -9.72 10.41 -4.91
CA GLY A 152 -8.59 9.51 -5.12
C GLY A 152 -8.12 9.46 -6.58
N VAL A 153 -9.04 9.31 -7.53
CA VAL A 153 -8.75 9.32 -8.97
C VAL A 153 -8.10 10.64 -9.39
N GLN A 154 -8.64 11.76 -8.92
CA GLN A 154 -8.10 13.08 -9.21
C GLN A 154 -6.68 13.26 -8.66
N CYS A 155 -6.44 12.88 -7.39
CA CYS A 155 -5.12 12.97 -6.77
C CYS A 155 -4.10 12.06 -7.45
N GLN A 156 -4.50 10.86 -7.85
CA GLN A 156 -3.62 9.88 -8.49
C GLN A 156 -3.34 10.20 -9.96
N GLY A 157 -4.14 11.08 -10.60
CA GLY A 157 -4.03 11.34 -12.03
C GLY A 157 -4.18 10.07 -12.86
N CYS A 158 -5.17 9.23 -12.51
CA CYS A 158 -5.36 7.94 -13.20
C CYS A 158 -5.86 8.13 -14.63
N ASP A 159 -5.21 7.45 -15.57
CA ASP A 159 -5.65 7.33 -16.96
C ASP A 159 -6.72 6.24 -17.11
N GLU A 160 -6.62 5.20 -16.31
CA GLU A 160 -7.53 4.06 -16.30
C GLU A 160 -7.82 3.60 -14.88
N LEU A 161 -8.94 2.90 -14.71
CA LEU A 161 -9.36 2.31 -13.44
C LEU A 161 -9.61 0.82 -13.60
N ALA A 162 -9.03 0.03 -12.69
CA ALA A 162 -9.34 -1.37 -12.52
C ALA A 162 -10.23 -1.55 -11.28
N LEU A 163 -11.50 -1.89 -11.50
CA LEU A 163 -12.44 -2.18 -10.44
C LEU A 163 -12.31 -3.66 -10.03
N THR A 164 -11.96 -3.89 -8.78
CA THR A 164 -11.73 -5.23 -8.22
C THR A 164 -12.76 -5.56 -7.15
N LEU A 165 -12.83 -6.84 -6.77
CA LEU A 165 -13.69 -7.33 -5.69
C LEU A 165 -15.16 -6.89 -5.87
N SER A 166 -15.65 -6.93 -7.10
CA SER A 166 -17.09 -6.70 -7.36
C SER A 166 -17.89 -7.85 -6.76
N LEU A 167 -19.08 -7.54 -6.26
CA LEU A 167 -19.99 -8.53 -5.66
C LEU A 167 -20.37 -9.66 -6.62
N ILE A 168 -20.29 -9.46 -7.93
CA ILE A 168 -20.52 -10.48 -8.95
C ILE A 168 -19.48 -11.61 -8.82
N HIS A 169 -18.23 -11.30 -8.54
CA HIS A 169 -17.19 -12.31 -8.32
C HIS A 169 -17.30 -13.02 -6.97
N ILE A 170 -17.97 -12.40 -6.00
CA ILE A 170 -18.20 -12.97 -4.67
C ILE A 170 -19.39 -13.91 -4.69
N SER A 171 -20.44 -13.60 -5.48
CA SER A 171 -21.67 -14.38 -5.56
C SER A 171 -21.64 -15.52 -6.59
N GLU A 172 -20.75 -15.47 -7.59
CA GLU A 172 -20.61 -16.51 -8.63
C GLU A 172 -19.14 -16.90 -8.88
N PRO A 173 -18.49 -17.63 -7.96
CA PRO A 173 -17.07 -17.97 -8.10
C PRO A 173 -16.78 -19.02 -9.19
N THR A 174 -17.77 -19.47 -9.95
CA THR A 174 -17.65 -20.67 -10.80
C THR A 174 -17.89 -20.45 -12.28
N ARG A 175 -18.07 -19.24 -12.79
CA ARG A 175 -18.15 -19.02 -14.24
C ARG A 175 -16.78 -18.60 -14.78
N PRO A 176 -16.04 -19.49 -15.47
CA PRO A 176 -14.90 -19.07 -16.28
C PRO A 176 -15.42 -18.24 -17.46
N TYR A 177 -14.78 -17.12 -17.73
CA TYR A 177 -14.98 -16.33 -18.95
C TYR A 177 -14.29 -17.00 -20.12
#